data_db8425b8aea7322e46da7729c9951d71
#
_entry.id   db8425b8aea7322e46da7729c9951d71
#
_cell.length_a   1.000
_cell.length_b   1.000
_cell.length_c   1.000
_cell.angle_alpha   90.00
_cell.angle_beta   90.00
_cell.angle_gamma   90.00
#
_symmetry.space_group_name_H-M   'P 1'
#
loop_
_entity.id
_entity.type
_entity.pdbx_description
1 polymer ?
#
loop_
_entity_poly.entity_id
_entity_poly.type
_entity_poly.pdbx_seq_one_letter_code
_entity_poly.pdbx_strand_id
1 'polypeptide(L)'
;MTKSYPTNPLDLAYEAGSILLENGAEISRVEETMRRIAHHYGVEGEDLFVLSNGIMATGKDYARSKFIPIKGASLDKVVAVNQLSREVEHGQYSLKQLEQRLKAIRAIKAKPAWEQILASAVGSAAFCIIFGGGFMDCLASFIAGLVLWVFMLFVASKRLSRIVGNVTGGLIATLVCFGLYRIGLGNHLSNMIIGAIIPLIPGVPFTNGIRDMANEDYIAGVTRLLDAMLTFFCIALGVALAFMFDENVFGEMLVLQGLNNDPQTASFAAQLVAAFMGTVSFAALFGVLRKYYFDAGFCGTMGWLLYLILSRYTAMSPVEVLFCATVLVTLIALLQSIARKCPITVFLISGIFPLVPGAGIFWTSYNIVSNHLPDALHTGFAALKATVAIAFGILVVMELNGKGRIGKWIKKK
;
A
#
# COMPACT_ATOMS: atom_id res chain seq x y z
N MET A 1 8.00 -21.00 -39.15
CA MET A 1 9.41 -20.78 -38.71
C MET A 1 9.55 -19.30 -38.34
N THR A 2 9.38 -18.95 -37.09
CA THR A 2 9.65 -17.62 -36.58
C THR A 2 11.16 -17.44 -36.54
N LYS A 3 11.67 -16.51 -37.37
CA LYS A 3 13.07 -16.09 -37.31
C LYS A 3 13.36 -15.62 -35.91
N SER A 4 14.17 -16.36 -35.17
CA SER A 4 14.75 -15.93 -33.92
C SER A 4 15.73 -14.80 -34.22
N TYR A 5 15.28 -13.56 -34.11
CA TYR A 5 16.20 -12.43 -34.08
C TYR A 5 17.05 -12.54 -32.79
N PRO A 6 18.34 -12.16 -32.85
CA PRO A 6 19.16 -12.13 -31.66
C PRO A 6 18.47 -11.26 -30.61
N THR A 7 18.38 -11.76 -29.38
CA THR A 7 17.70 -11.09 -28.28
C THR A 7 18.40 -9.75 -28.03
N ASN A 8 17.72 -8.64 -28.30
CA ASN A 8 18.28 -7.31 -28.06
C ASN A 8 18.35 -7.05 -26.55
N PRO A 9 19.50 -6.59 -26.00
CA PRO A 9 19.61 -6.23 -24.60
C PRO A 9 18.54 -5.23 -24.13
N LEU A 10 18.16 -4.26 -24.96
CA LEU A 10 17.10 -3.30 -24.66
C LEU A 10 15.72 -3.96 -24.50
N ASP A 11 15.43 -5.05 -25.23
CA ASP A 11 14.19 -5.81 -25.04
C ASP A 11 14.13 -6.46 -23.65
N LEU A 12 15.25 -6.95 -23.14
CA LEU A 12 15.33 -7.56 -21.83
C LEU A 12 15.28 -6.51 -20.72
N ALA A 13 15.96 -5.38 -20.90
CA ALA A 13 15.84 -4.22 -20.00
C ALA A 13 14.39 -3.73 -19.94
N TYR A 14 13.73 -3.60 -21.11
CA TYR A 14 12.32 -3.23 -21.20
C TYR A 14 11.40 -4.24 -20.51
N GLU A 15 11.64 -5.53 -20.67
CA GLU A 15 10.88 -6.60 -20.02
C GLU A 15 11.03 -6.54 -18.49
N ALA A 16 12.25 -6.32 -18.00
CA ALA A 16 12.50 -6.13 -16.57
C ALA A 16 11.75 -4.90 -16.02
N GLY A 17 11.82 -3.76 -16.73
CA GLY A 17 11.08 -2.55 -16.40
C GLY A 17 9.57 -2.77 -16.39
N SER A 18 9.05 -3.51 -17.38
CA SER A 18 7.63 -3.84 -17.47
C SER A 18 7.16 -4.68 -16.28
N ILE A 19 7.95 -5.69 -15.87
CA ILE A 19 7.62 -6.48 -14.68
C ILE A 19 7.58 -5.60 -13.42
N LEU A 20 8.54 -4.71 -13.25
CA LEU A 20 8.60 -3.80 -12.11
C LEU A 20 7.39 -2.87 -12.07
N LEU A 21 7.07 -2.21 -13.18
CA LEU A 21 5.98 -1.24 -13.27
C LEU A 21 4.62 -1.90 -13.07
N GLU A 22 4.35 -3.05 -13.71
CA GLU A 22 3.12 -3.84 -13.53
C GLU A 22 2.85 -4.21 -12.07
N ASN A 23 3.90 -4.39 -11.27
CA ASN A 23 3.84 -4.90 -9.90
C ASN A 23 4.10 -3.81 -8.83
N GLY A 24 4.01 -2.54 -9.21
CA GLY A 24 3.98 -1.43 -8.27
C GLY A 24 5.35 -0.96 -7.79
N ALA A 25 6.39 -1.06 -8.61
CA ALA A 25 7.67 -0.40 -8.32
C ALA A 25 7.57 1.12 -8.58
N GLU A 26 8.44 1.89 -7.94
CA GLU A 26 8.66 3.31 -8.19
C GLU A 26 9.34 3.56 -9.54
N ILE A 27 9.11 4.72 -10.15
CA ILE A 27 9.63 5.07 -11.48
C ILE A 27 11.16 5.03 -11.52
N SER A 28 11.81 5.71 -10.58
CA SER A 28 13.28 5.76 -10.49
C SER A 28 13.91 4.36 -10.41
N ARG A 29 13.25 3.41 -9.75
CA ARG A 29 13.72 2.02 -9.69
C ARG A 29 13.56 1.29 -11.02
N VAL A 30 12.48 1.56 -11.73
CA VAL A 30 12.25 0.99 -13.07
C VAL A 30 13.36 1.45 -14.00
N GLU A 31 13.62 2.75 -14.07
CA GLU A 31 14.67 3.34 -14.92
C GLU A 31 16.07 2.86 -14.54
N GLU A 32 16.41 2.90 -13.23
CA GLU A 32 17.70 2.41 -12.74
C GLU A 32 17.95 0.95 -13.13
N THR A 33 16.92 0.10 -12.99
CA THR A 33 17.04 -1.32 -13.33
C THR A 33 17.21 -1.53 -14.83
N MET A 34 16.44 -0.82 -15.66
CA MET A 34 16.52 -0.89 -17.12
C MET A 34 17.90 -0.43 -17.59
N ARG A 35 18.36 0.73 -17.10
CA ARG A 35 19.69 1.29 -17.44
C ARG A 35 20.81 0.35 -17.01
N ARG A 36 20.78 -0.20 -15.82
CA ARG A 36 21.77 -1.16 -15.30
C ARG A 36 21.89 -2.39 -16.19
N ILE A 37 20.77 -2.95 -16.64
CA ILE A 37 20.77 -4.11 -17.56
C ILE A 37 21.32 -3.71 -18.93
N ALA A 38 20.84 -2.59 -19.52
CA ALA A 38 21.29 -2.12 -20.82
C ALA A 38 22.80 -1.88 -20.86
N HIS A 39 23.33 -1.11 -19.90
CA HIS A 39 24.76 -0.79 -19.81
C HIS A 39 25.65 -2.03 -19.63
N HIS A 40 25.20 -3.02 -18.82
CA HIS A 40 25.97 -4.25 -18.63
C HIS A 40 26.24 -4.98 -19.97
N TYR A 41 25.29 -4.93 -20.90
CA TYR A 41 25.44 -5.56 -22.23
C TYR A 41 25.95 -4.59 -23.32
N GLY A 42 26.56 -3.46 -22.91
CA GLY A 42 27.23 -2.54 -23.83
C GLY A 42 26.29 -1.65 -24.64
N VAL A 43 25.05 -1.43 -24.18
CA VAL A 43 24.17 -0.43 -24.77
C VAL A 43 24.51 0.93 -24.20
N GLU A 44 24.81 1.89 -25.08
CA GLU A 44 25.08 3.28 -24.72
C GLU A 44 24.19 4.21 -25.56
N GLY A 45 23.83 5.35 -24.99
CA GLY A 45 23.01 6.36 -25.65
C GLY A 45 21.53 5.98 -25.77
N GLU A 46 21.06 5.15 -24.86
CA GLU A 46 19.63 4.88 -24.71
C GLU A 46 18.92 6.01 -23.95
N ASP A 47 17.73 6.38 -24.44
CA ASP A 47 16.78 7.22 -23.72
C ASP A 47 15.66 6.35 -23.15
N LEU A 48 15.51 6.40 -21.82
CA LEU A 48 14.50 5.68 -21.09
C LEU A 48 13.56 6.69 -20.43
N PHE A 49 12.29 6.66 -20.80
CA PHE A 49 11.27 7.49 -20.20
C PHE A 49 10.15 6.60 -19.66
N VAL A 50 9.98 6.63 -18.33
CA VAL A 50 9.02 5.80 -17.63
C VAL A 50 7.93 6.68 -17.04
N LEU A 51 6.68 6.30 -17.29
CA LEU A 51 5.48 6.91 -16.73
C LEU A 51 4.83 5.95 -15.73
N SER A 52 3.83 6.42 -14.99
CA SER A 52 3.05 5.59 -14.05
C SER A 52 2.42 4.34 -14.69
N ASN A 53 2.14 4.38 -16.01
CA ASN A 53 1.47 3.32 -16.76
C ASN A 53 2.06 3.07 -18.15
N GLY A 54 3.30 3.45 -18.39
CA GLY A 54 3.94 3.27 -19.68
C GLY A 54 5.45 3.39 -19.64
N ILE A 55 6.10 2.76 -20.60
CA ILE A 55 7.55 2.84 -20.80
C ILE A 55 7.81 3.18 -22.26
N MET A 56 8.66 4.16 -22.49
CA MET A 56 9.28 4.46 -23.77
C MET A 56 10.77 4.21 -23.66
N ALA A 57 11.32 3.45 -24.58
CA ALA A 57 12.75 3.15 -24.64
C ALA A 57 13.22 3.34 -26.08
N THR A 58 14.25 4.15 -26.29
CA THR A 58 14.88 4.38 -27.58
C THR A 58 16.37 4.11 -27.52
N GLY A 59 16.98 3.82 -28.64
CA GLY A 59 18.40 3.59 -28.81
C GLY A 59 18.75 3.71 -30.29
N LYS A 60 20.01 3.47 -30.69
CA LYS A 60 20.51 3.71 -32.03
C LYS A 60 19.66 3.09 -33.15
N ASP A 61 19.18 1.84 -32.97
CA ASP A 61 18.31 1.12 -33.93
C ASP A 61 17.12 0.48 -33.20
N TYR A 62 16.65 1.14 -32.11
CA TYR A 62 15.61 0.62 -31.23
C TYR A 62 14.66 1.72 -30.83
N ALA A 63 13.37 1.47 -30.97
CA ALA A 63 12.31 2.31 -30.43
C ALA A 63 11.14 1.42 -30.00
N ARG A 64 10.75 1.51 -28.75
CA ARG A 64 9.61 0.77 -28.19
C ARG A 64 8.83 1.62 -27.21
N SER A 65 7.53 1.66 -27.40
CA SER A 65 6.60 2.29 -26.46
C SER A 65 5.42 1.37 -26.24
N LYS A 66 4.99 1.22 -25.00
CA LYS A 66 3.82 0.40 -24.66
C LYS A 66 3.14 0.92 -23.40
N PHE A 67 1.82 0.92 -23.41
CA PHE A 67 1.00 1.05 -22.23
C PHE A 67 1.15 -0.20 -21.35
N ILE A 68 1.41 -0.01 -20.06
CA ILE A 68 1.62 -1.07 -19.07
C ILE A 68 0.60 -0.91 -17.97
N PRO A 69 -0.48 -1.74 -17.94
CA PRO A 69 -1.48 -1.65 -16.91
C PRO A 69 -0.90 -2.13 -15.56
N ILE A 70 -1.15 -1.38 -14.51
CA ILE A 70 -0.81 -1.78 -13.14
C ILE A 70 -1.76 -2.92 -12.72
N LYS A 71 -1.20 -4.09 -12.42
CA LYS A 71 -1.97 -5.30 -12.05
C LYS A 71 -2.21 -5.43 -10.55
N GLY A 72 -1.63 -4.56 -9.76
CA GLY A 72 -1.61 -4.64 -8.31
C GLY A 72 -0.20 -4.81 -7.76
N ALA A 73 -0.05 -4.77 -6.45
CA ALA A 73 1.25 -4.97 -5.82
C ALA A 73 1.63 -6.46 -5.77
N SER A 74 2.84 -6.79 -6.25
CA SER A 74 3.49 -8.10 -6.08
C SER A 74 4.96 -7.82 -5.79
N LEU A 75 5.22 -7.48 -4.51
CA LEU A 75 6.55 -7.01 -4.10
C LEU A 75 7.60 -8.11 -4.14
N ASP A 76 7.21 -9.39 -4.15
CA ASP A 76 8.08 -10.53 -4.42
C ASP A 76 8.71 -10.46 -5.82
N LYS A 77 7.93 -10.10 -6.85
CA LYS A 77 8.44 -9.91 -8.22
C LYS A 77 9.37 -8.70 -8.29
N VAL A 78 9.02 -7.60 -7.60
CA VAL A 78 9.87 -6.40 -7.53
C VAL A 78 11.22 -6.74 -6.89
N VAL A 79 11.24 -7.50 -5.79
CA VAL A 79 12.47 -7.98 -5.16
C VAL A 79 13.27 -8.88 -6.10
N ALA A 80 12.61 -9.82 -6.78
CA ALA A 80 13.27 -10.76 -7.67
C ALA A 80 13.95 -10.08 -8.86
N VAL A 81 13.27 -9.10 -9.51
CA VAL A 81 13.88 -8.32 -10.61
C VAL A 81 15.03 -7.46 -10.11
N ASN A 82 14.87 -6.79 -8.96
CA ASN A 82 15.93 -5.98 -8.38
C ASN A 82 17.18 -6.82 -8.03
N GLN A 83 16.98 -8.03 -7.50
CA GLN A 83 18.08 -8.95 -7.23
C GLN A 83 18.73 -9.41 -8.54
N LEU A 84 17.94 -9.84 -9.52
CA LEU A 84 18.43 -10.26 -10.83
C LEU A 84 19.27 -9.16 -11.52
N SER A 85 18.83 -7.89 -11.47
CA SER A 85 19.58 -6.78 -12.09
C SER A 85 20.96 -6.56 -11.45
N ARG A 86 21.10 -6.80 -10.15
CA ARG A 86 22.41 -6.74 -9.45
C ARG A 86 23.30 -7.93 -9.81
N GLU A 87 22.72 -9.11 -9.93
CA GLU A 87 23.44 -10.33 -10.36
C GLU A 87 23.95 -10.17 -11.80
N VAL A 88 23.17 -9.54 -12.69
CA VAL A 88 23.59 -9.18 -14.06
C VAL A 88 24.78 -8.22 -14.02
N GLU A 89 24.74 -7.18 -13.22
CA GLU A 89 25.83 -6.21 -13.06
C GLU A 89 27.17 -6.86 -12.66
N HIS A 90 27.11 -7.97 -11.93
CA HIS A 90 28.27 -8.78 -11.55
C HIS A 90 28.69 -9.81 -12.61
N GLY A 91 28.13 -9.76 -13.81
CA GLY A 91 28.54 -10.59 -14.95
C GLY A 91 28.08 -12.05 -14.90
N GLN A 92 27.02 -12.35 -14.12
CA GLN A 92 26.58 -13.74 -13.86
C GLN A 92 25.72 -14.36 -14.97
N TYR A 93 25.22 -13.56 -15.94
CA TYR A 93 24.23 -14.04 -16.89
C TYR A 93 24.56 -13.67 -18.35
N SER A 94 24.39 -14.64 -19.26
CA SER A 94 24.24 -14.38 -20.68
C SER A 94 22.83 -13.85 -21.01
N LEU A 95 22.64 -13.19 -22.16
CA LEU A 95 21.33 -12.68 -22.59
C LEU A 95 20.24 -13.76 -22.56
N LYS A 96 20.55 -14.96 -23.01
CA LYS A 96 19.60 -16.09 -23.02
C LYS A 96 19.20 -16.53 -21.60
N GLN A 97 20.15 -16.55 -20.68
CA GLN A 97 19.88 -16.87 -19.26
C GLN A 97 19.06 -15.77 -18.61
N LEU A 98 19.36 -14.50 -18.89
CA LEU A 98 18.58 -13.36 -18.40
C LEU A 98 17.13 -13.45 -18.89
N GLU A 99 16.89 -13.73 -20.17
CA GLU A 99 15.55 -13.93 -20.72
C GLU A 99 14.79 -15.04 -19.99
N GLN A 100 15.44 -16.18 -19.75
CA GLN A 100 14.83 -17.29 -19.01
C GLN A 100 14.46 -16.91 -17.56
N ARG A 101 15.35 -16.16 -16.90
CA ARG A 101 15.10 -15.67 -15.52
C ARG A 101 13.96 -14.66 -15.46
N LEU A 102 13.88 -13.71 -16.40
CA LEU A 102 12.77 -12.77 -16.49
C LEU A 102 11.42 -13.48 -16.74
N LYS A 103 11.41 -14.48 -17.64
CA LYS A 103 10.23 -15.33 -17.87
C LYS A 103 9.81 -16.08 -16.59
N ALA A 104 10.76 -16.63 -15.86
CA ALA A 104 10.48 -17.31 -14.58
C ALA A 104 9.91 -16.34 -13.53
N ILE A 105 10.47 -15.13 -13.42
CA ILE A 105 9.95 -14.10 -12.50
C ILE A 105 8.53 -13.67 -12.90
N ARG A 106 8.28 -13.45 -14.19
CA ARG A 106 6.93 -13.13 -14.70
C ARG A 106 5.91 -14.22 -14.37
N ALA A 107 6.34 -15.49 -14.36
CA ALA A 107 5.52 -16.64 -14.06
C ALA A 107 5.30 -16.89 -12.55
N ILE A 108 5.93 -16.14 -11.65
CA ILE A 108 5.67 -16.23 -10.20
C ILE A 108 4.17 -16.01 -9.97
N LYS A 109 3.54 -16.99 -9.35
CA LYS A 109 2.10 -16.94 -9.03
C LYS A 109 1.85 -16.01 -7.86
N ALA A 110 0.71 -15.32 -7.90
CA ALA A 110 0.21 -14.59 -6.73
C ALA A 110 0.06 -15.54 -5.54
N LYS A 111 0.07 -14.99 -4.33
CA LYS A 111 -0.16 -15.77 -3.11
C LYS A 111 -1.47 -16.54 -3.20
N PRO A 112 -1.56 -17.72 -2.56
CA PRO A 112 -2.79 -18.52 -2.53
C PRO A 112 -3.98 -17.70 -2.03
N ALA A 113 -5.17 -17.94 -2.58
CA ALA A 113 -6.37 -17.19 -2.21
C ALA A 113 -6.66 -17.25 -0.70
N TRP A 114 -6.49 -18.43 -0.08
CA TRP A 114 -6.71 -18.58 1.36
C TRP A 114 -5.77 -17.70 2.21
N GLU A 115 -4.50 -17.53 1.79
CA GLU A 115 -3.53 -16.65 2.49
C GLU A 115 -3.96 -15.20 2.39
N GLN A 116 -4.43 -14.75 1.22
CA GLN A 116 -4.92 -13.40 1.02
C GLN A 116 -6.22 -13.13 1.80
N ILE A 117 -7.16 -14.08 1.80
CA ILE A 117 -8.43 -13.98 2.55
C ILE A 117 -8.14 -13.91 4.05
N LEU A 118 -7.28 -14.78 4.56
CA LEU A 118 -6.90 -14.77 5.97
C LEU A 118 -6.16 -13.48 6.34
N ALA A 119 -5.26 -13.00 5.49
CA ALA A 119 -4.54 -11.75 5.70
C ALA A 119 -5.50 -10.56 5.74
N SER A 120 -6.51 -10.49 4.86
CA SER A 120 -7.54 -9.45 4.92
C SER A 120 -8.34 -9.52 6.22
N ALA A 121 -8.80 -10.70 6.62
CA ALA A 121 -9.58 -10.90 7.83
C ALA A 121 -8.79 -10.51 9.10
N VAL A 122 -7.54 -10.99 9.23
CA VAL A 122 -6.66 -10.66 10.36
C VAL A 122 -6.30 -9.17 10.36
N GLY A 123 -6.03 -8.60 9.18
CA GLY A 123 -5.76 -7.17 9.03
C GLY A 123 -6.94 -6.32 9.48
N SER A 124 -8.16 -6.67 9.06
CA SER A 124 -9.39 -5.97 9.46
C SER A 124 -9.60 -6.01 10.97
N ALA A 125 -9.46 -7.17 11.61
CA ALA A 125 -9.56 -7.31 13.05
C ALA A 125 -8.49 -6.50 13.80
N ALA A 126 -7.24 -6.55 13.34
CA ALA A 126 -6.13 -5.83 13.93
C ALA A 126 -6.36 -4.31 13.88
N PHE A 127 -6.79 -3.79 12.74
CA PHE A 127 -7.10 -2.36 12.62
C PHE A 127 -8.34 -1.95 13.43
N CYS A 128 -9.33 -2.83 13.60
CA CYS A 128 -10.43 -2.59 14.53
C CYS A 128 -9.90 -2.33 15.96
N ILE A 129 -8.92 -3.11 16.43
CA ILE A 129 -8.26 -2.88 17.75
C ILE A 129 -7.52 -1.54 17.77
N ILE A 130 -6.76 -1.23 16.72
CA ILE A 130 -6.00 0.02 16.59
C ILE A 130 -6.92 1.24 16.74
N PHE A 131 -8.14 1.16 16.19
CA PHE A 131 -9.13 2.23 16.27
C PHE A 131 -10.06 2.14 17.49
N GLY A 132 -9.75 1.28 18.46
CA GLY A 132 -10.42 1.24 19.76
C GLY A 132 -11.60 0.26 19.86
N GLY A 133 -11.76 -0.65 18.87
CA GLY A 133 -12.77 -1.71 18.91
C GLY A 133 -12.49 -2.76 19.99
N GLY A 134 -13.58 -3.27 20.60
CA GLY A 134 -13.55 -4.38 21.55
C GLY A 134 -13.39 -5.74 20.87
N PHE A 135 -13.31 -6.82 21.66
CA PHE A 135 -13.10 -8.18 21.15
C PHE A 135 -14.21 -8.62 20.16
N MET A 136 -15.48 -8.34 20.46
CA MET A 136 -16.60 -8.69 19.57
C MET A 136 -16.61 -7.84 18.30
N ASP A 137 -16.21 -6.57 18.39
CA ASP A 137 -16.05 -5.70 17.22
C ASP A 137 -14.95 -6.24 16.29
N CYS A 138 -13.85 -6.74 16.86
CA CYS A 138 -12.75 -7.36 16.10
C CYS A 138 -13.19 -8.65 15.41
N LEU A 139 -13.99 -9.47 16.06
CA LEU A 139 -14.55 -10.68 15.46
C LEU A 139 -15.47 -10.35 14.30
N ALA A 140 -16.33 -9.34 14.44
CA ALA A 140 -17.19 -8.86 13.38
C ALA A 140 -16.39 -8.29 12.21
N SER A 141 -15.37 -7.46 12.50
CA SER A 141 -14.47 -6.90 11.48
C SER A 141 -13.67 -8.00 10.77
N PHE A 142 -13.24 -9.05 11.47
CA PHE A 142 -12.61 -10.23 10.88
C PHE A 142 -13.52 -10.91 9.84
N ILE A 143 -14.78 -11.16 10.21
CA ILE A 143 -15.75 -11.77 9.29
C ILE A 143 -16.00 -10.87 8.09
N ALA A 144 -16.19 -9.57 8.30
CA ALA A 144 -16.40 -8.61 7.24
C ALA A 144 -15.19 -8.52 6.28
N GLY A 145 -13.97 -8.51 6.80
CA GLY A 145 -12.74 -8.52 6.01
C GLY A 145 -12.55 -9.82 5.22
N LEU A 146 -13.00 -10.97 5.76
CA LEU A 146 -13.01 -12.25 5.06
C LEU A 146 -13.97 -12.20 3.87
N VAL A 147 -15.23 -11.80 4.10
CA VAL A 147 -16.26 -11.69 3.05
C VAL A 147 -15.83 -10.71 1.97
N LEU A 148 -15.31 -9.55 2.37
CA LEU A 148 -14.77 -8.55 1.46
C LEU A 148 -13.73 -9.15 0.52
N TRP A 149 -12.73 -9.86 1.05
CA TRP A 149 -11.64 -10.34 0.20
C TRP A 149 -12.06 -11.51 -0.69
N VAL A 150 -12.97 -12.35 -0.23
CA VAL A 150 -13.63 -13.35 -1.08
C VAL A 150 -14.32 -12.66 -2.27
N PHE A 151 -15.10 -11.61 -2.01
CA PHE A 151 -15.74 -10.83 -3.07
C PHE A 151 -14.70 -10.21 -4.01
N MET A 152 -13.65 -9.58 -3.49
CA MET A 152 -12.60 -8.94 -4.29
C MET A 152 -11.88 -9.94 -5.21
N LEU A 153 -11.55 -11.13 -4.73
CA LEU A 153 -10.84 -12.14 -5.50
C LEU A 153 -11.71 -12.85 -6.55
N PHE A 154 -12.94 -13.19 -6.20
CA PHE A 154 -13.75 -14.08 -7.04
C PHE A 154 -14.77 -13.34 -7.91
N VAL A 155 -15.20 -12.15 -7.54
CA VAL A 155 -16.18 -11.36 -8.27
C VAL A 155 -15.55 -10.10 -8.85
N ALA A 156 -15.04 -9.19 -8.02
CA ALA A 156 -14.57 -7.88 -8.45
C ALA A 156 -13.44 -7.99 -9.48
N SER A 157 -12.41 -8.78 -9.20
CA SER A 157 -11.23 -8.91 -10.07
C SER A 157 -11.54 -9.48 -11.46
N LYS A 158 -12.66 -10.19 -11.61
CA LYS A 158 -13.01 -10.88 -12.86
C LYS A 158 -14.10 -10.19 -13.67
N ARG A 159 -14.96 -9.39 -13.03
CA ARG A 159 -16.21 -8.89 -13.65
C ARG A 159 -16.40 -7.38 -13.57
N LEU A 160 -15.67 -6.69 -12.68
CA LEU A 160 -15.88 -5.28 -12.40
C LEU A 160 -14.67 -4.46 -12.78
N SER A 161 -14.90 -3.19 -13.15
CA SER A 161 -13.83 -2.23 -13.21
C SER A 161 -13.30 -1.96 -11.79
N ARG A 162 -12.08 -1.42 -11.68
CA ARG A 162 -11.46 -1.12 -10.39
C ARG A 162 -12.30 -0.14 -9.56
N ILE A 163 -12.89 0.86 -10.20
CA ILE A 163 -13.77 1.85 -9.57
C ILE A 163 -15.01 1.15 -8.97
N VAL A 164 -15.73 0.41 -9.79
CA VAL A 164 -16.95 -0.31 -9.35
C VAL A 164 -16.60 -1.35 -8.29
N GLY A 165 -15.46 -2.06 -8.44
CA GLY A 165 -15.00 -3.03 -7.44
C GLY A 165 -14.72 -2.41 -6.06
N ASN A 166 -14.14 -1.20 -6.01
CA ASN A 166 -13.88 -0.50 -4.74
C ASN A 166 -15.18 0.03 -4.10
N VAL A 167 -16.11 0.59 -4.91
CA VAL A 167 -17.41 1.04 -4.41
C VAL A 167 -18.21 -0.13 -3.84
N THR A 168 -18.34 -1.22 -4.61
CA THR A 168 -19.09 -2.41 -4.16
C THR A 168 -18.39 -3.14 -3.03
N GLY A 169 -17.05 -3.11 -2.98
CA GLY A 169 -16.28 -3.65 -1.85
C GLY A 169 -16.57 -2.91 -0.55
N GLY A 170 -16.53 -1.57 -0.58
CA GLY A 170 -16.91 -0.73 0.57
C GLY A 170 -18.36 -0.95 1.01
N LEU A 171 -19.27 -1.02 0.03
CA LEU A 171 -20.70 -1.33 0.28
C LEU A 171 -20.87 -2.68 0.99
N ILE A 172 -20.29 -3.76 0.45
CA ILE A 172 -20.42 -5.11 1.00
C ILE A 172 -19.80 -5.20 2.40
N ALA A 173 -18.59 -4.67 2.61
CA ALA A 173 -17.95 -4.68 3.91
C ALA A 173 -18.83 -4.00 4.98
N THR A 174 -19.42 -2.84 4.64
CA THR A 174 -20.28 -2.08 5.54
C THR A 174 -21.60 -2.80 5.81
N LEU A 175 -22.26 -3.36 4.79
CA LEU A 175 -23.51 -4.13 4.96
C LEU A 175 -23.30 -5.38 5.82
N VAL A 176 -22.17 -6.08 5.66
CA VAL A 176 -21.83 -7.21 6.55
C VAL A 176 -21.69 -6.75 7.99
N CYS A 177 -21.01 -5.61 8.24
CA CYS A 177 -20.92 -5.04 9.59
C CYS A 177 -22.30 -4.68 10.16
N PHE A 178 -23.21 -4.11 9.36
CA PHE A 178 -24.59 -3.84 9.79
C PHE A 178 -25.33 -5.12 10.18
N GLY A 179 -25.26 -6.16 9.36
CA GLY A 179 -25.88 -7.44 9.66
C GLY A 179 -25.36 -8.06 10.96
N LEU A 180 -24.04 -8.05 11.16
CA LEU A 180 -23.40 -8.57 12.36
C LEU A 180 -23.77 -7.75 13.60
N TYR A 181 -23.78 -6.43 13.50
CA TYR A 181 -24.19 -5.52 14.57
C TYR A 181 -25.66 -5.74 14.99
N ARG A 182 -26.58 -5.90 14.02
CA ARG A 182 -28.01 -6.13 14.28
C ARG A 182 -28.31 -7.46 14.99
N ILE A 183 -27.47 -8.49 14.75
CA ILE A 183 -27.58 -9.78 15.47
C ILE A 183 -26.87 -9.77 16.83
N GLY A 184 -26.33 -8.60 17.27
CA GLY A 184 -25.66 -8.43 18.55
C GLY A 184 -24.20 -8.84 18.56
N LEU A 185 -23.56 -9.02 17.41
CA LEU A 185 -22.14 -9.28 17.32
C LEU A 185 -21.39 -7.94 17.11
N GLY A 186 -20.85 -7.40 18.19
CA GLY A 186 -20.14 -6.13 18.26
C GLY A 186 -20.96 -5.00 18.88
N ASN A 187 -20.25 -4.01 19.43
CA ASN A 187 -20.84 -2.89 20.17
C ASN A 187 -20.54 -1.54 19.53
N HIS A 188 -19.45 -1.44 18.77
CA HIS A 188 -18.98 -0.20 18.14
C HIS A 188 -18.94 -0.33 16.62
N LEU A 189 -20.08 -0.09 16.01
CA LEU A 189 -20.28 -0.27 14.56
C LEU A 189 -19.24 0.53 13.73
N SER A 190 -18.88 1.74 14.14
CA SER A 190 -17.86 2.56 13.47
C SER A 190 -16.51 1.84 13.39
N ASN A 191 -16.06 1.25 14.51
CA ASN A 191 -14.77 0.56 14.58
C ASN A 191 -14.77 -0.73 13.74
N MET A 192 -15.92 -1.44 13.72
CA MET A 192 -16.12 -2.62 12.87
C MET A 192 -15.96 -2.25 11.39
N ILE A 193 -16.64 -1.20 10.92
CA ILE A 193 -16.61 -0.76 9.53
C ILE A 193 -15.22 -0.25 9.16
N ILE A 194 -14.62 0.63 10.00
CA ILE A 194 -13.28 1.17 9.75
C ILE A 194 -12.29 0.02 9.57
N GLY A 195 -12.27 -0.96 10.50
CA GLY A 195 -11.39 -2.13 10.37
C GLY A 195 -11.67 -2.94 9.08
N ALA A 196 -12.93 -3.16 8.74
CA ALA A 196 -13.34 -3.97 7.59
C ALA A 196 -12.93 -3.36 6.24
N ILE A 197 -12.95 -2.02 6.09
CA ILE A 197 -12.62 -1.33 4.82
C ILE A 197 -11.12 -1.09 4.61
N ILE A 198 -10.30 -1.20 5.67
CA ILE A 198 -8.85 -0.95 5.59
C ILE A 198 -8.15 -1.76 4.47
N PRO A 199 -8.49 -3.04 4.20
CA PRO A 199 -7.86 -3.78 3.11
C PRO A 199 -8.05 -3.17 1.70
N LEU A 200 -9.04 -2.30 1.50
CA LEU A 200 -9.25 -1.58 0.24
C LEU A 200 -8.35 -0.35 0.08
N ILE A 201 -7.73 0.12 1.16
CA ILE A 201 -6.95 1.36 1.15
C ILE A 201 -5.75 1.24 0.18
N PRO A 202 -5.57 2.23 -0.72
CA PRO A 202 -4.58 2.18 -1.79
C PRO A 202 -3.17 2.57 -1.31
N GLY A 203 -2.61 1.81 -0.35
CA GLY A 203 -1.32 2.13 0.27
C GLY A 203 -0.13 2.13 -0.70
N VAL A 204 -0.12 1.23 -1.70
CA VAL A 204 0.97 1.16 -2.69
C VAL A 204 1.00 2.38 -3.61
N PRO A 205 -0.10 2.75 -4.30
CA PRO A 205 -0.11 3.98 -5.11
C PRO A 205 0.18 5.23 -4.27
N PHE A 206 -0.35 5.30 -3.04
CA PHE A 206 -0.12 6.41 -2.14
C PHE A 206 1.38 6.58 -1.79
N THR A 207 2.00 5.53 -1.25
CA THR A 207 3.42 5.58 -0.84
C THR A 207 4.36 5.80 -2.03
N ASN A 208 4.10 5.14 -3.16
CA ASN A 208 4.92 5.31 -4.36
C ASN A 208 4.70 6.69 -4.99
N GLY A 209 3.49 7.24 -4.98
CA GLY A 209 3.22 8.59 -5.48
C GLY A 209 4.04 9.64 -4.73
N ILE A 210 4.12 9.54 -3.39
CA ILE A 210 4.96 10.41 -2.58
C ILE A 210 6.45 10.24 -2.94
N ARG A 211 6.91 9.01 -3.11
CA ARG A 211 8.32 8.72 -3.44
C ARG A 211 8.70 9.15 -4.85
N ASP A 212 7.81 8.99 -5.82
CA ASP A 212 8.04 9.49 -7.17
C ASP A 212 8.16 11.02 -7.15
N MET A 213 7.30 11.73 -6.40
CA MET A 213 7.44 13.18 -6.19
C MET A 213 8.77 13.55 -5.51
N ALA A 214 9.23 12.75 -4.54
CA ALA A 214 10.52 12.95 -3.87
C ALA A 214 11.71 12.81 -4.83
N ASN A 215 11.55 12.03 -5.88
CA ASN A 215 12.57 11.82 -6.92
C ASN A 215 12.37 12.77 -8.13
N GLU A 216 11.55 13.81 -7.98
CA GLU A 216 11.23 14.80 -9.03
C GLU A 216 10.40 14.23 -10.21
N ASP A 217 9.91 12.99 -10.10
CA ASP A 217 9.01 12.36 -11.07
C ASP A 217 7.56 12.84 -10.85
N TYR A 218 7.31 14.14 -11.01
CA TYR A 218 6.04 14.79 -10.65
C TYR A 218 4.84 14.22 -11.40
N ILE A 219 4.97 13.92 -12.70
CA ILE A 219 3.87 13.39 -13.52
C ILE A 219 3.40 12.04 -12.96
N ALA A 220 4.33 11.14 -12.70
CA ALA A 220 4.02 9.83 -12.13
C ALA A 220 3.53 9.94 -10.69
N GLY A 221 4.17 10.79 -9.88
CA GLY A 221 3.80 11.03 -8.49
C GLY A 221 2.37 11.54 -8.35
N VAL A 222 2.02 12.61 -9.08
CA VAL A 222 0.66 13.18 -9.07
C VAL A 222 -0.36 12.18 -9.59
N THR A 223 -0.08 11.48 -10.68
CA THR A 223 -0.99 10.47 -11.24
C THR A 223 -1.31 9.36 -10.23
N ARG A 224 -0.31 8.87 -9.50
CA ARG A 224 -0.50 7.83 -8.46
C ARG A 224 -1.25 8.36 -7.25
N LEU A 225 -1.01 9.60 -6.83
CA LEU A 225 -1.76 10.21 -5.74
C LEU A 225 -3.23 10.43 -6.12
N LEU A 226 -3.51 10.89 -7.35
CA LEU A 226 -4.88 11.02 -7.86
C LEU A 226 -5.59 9.65 -7.92
N ASP A 227 -4.90 8.57 -8.33
CA ASP A 227 -5.44 7.21 -8.32
C ASP A 227 -5.76 6.74 -6.88
N ALA A 228 -4.91 7.06 -5.92
CA ALA A 228 -5.16 6.78 -4.51
C ALA A 228 -6.36 7.59 -3.98
N MET A 229 -6.45 8.88 -4.28
CA MET A 229 -7.59 9.73 -3.89
C MET A 229 -8.90 9.22 -4.50
N LEU A 230 -8.91 8.86 -5.78
CA LEU A 230 -10.09 8.29 -6.44
C LEU A 230 -10.52 6.99 -5.75
N THR A 231 -9.58 6.14 -5.38
CA THR A 231 -9.88 4.91 -4.62
C THR A 231 -10.50 5.22 -3.26
N PHE A 232 -10.00 6.22 -2.53
CA PHE A 232 -10.60 6.67 -1.28
C PHE A 232 -12.04 7.15 -1.48
N PHE A 233 -12.31 7.96 -2.51
CA PHE A 233 -13.67 8.39 -2.84
C PHE A 233 -14.59 7.22 -3.19
N CYS A 234 -14.10 6.21 -3.92
CA CYS A 234 -14.87 5.00 -4.22
C CYS A 234 -15.26 4.23 -2.96
N ILE A 235 -14.33 4.03 -2.04
CA ILE A 235 -14.60 3.36 -0.76
C ILE A 235 -15.63 4.17 0.04
N ALA A 236 -15.42 5.49 0.14
CA ALA A 236 -16.31 6.42 0.80
C ALA A 236 -17.74 6.34 0.25
N LEU A 237 -17.88 6.36 -1.08
CA LEU A 237 -19.17 6.20 -1.75
C LEU A 237 -19.83 4.85 -1.43
N GLY A 238 -19.04 3.76 -1.41
CA GLY A 238 -19.56 2.44 -1.05
C GLY A 238 -20.09 2.38 0.37
N VAL A 239 -19.38 2.95 1.33
CA VAL A 239 -19.84 3.10 2.72
C VAL A 239 -21.13 3.94 2.79
N ALA A 240 -21.13 5.09 2.09
CA ALA A 240 -22.28 5.97 2.03
C ALA A 240 -23.54 5.28 1.50
N LEU A 241 -23.41 4.54 0.40
CA LEU A 241 -24.52 3.76 -0.18
C LEU A 241 -25.04 2.68 0.79
N ALA A 242 -24.17 2.10 1.64
CA ALA A 242 -24.63 1.14 2.65
C ALA A 242 -25.53 1.80 3.69
N PHE A 243 -25.16 2.99 4.18
CA PHE A 243 -25.99 3.75 5.11
C PHE A 243 -27.33 4.14 4.50
N MET A 244 -27.33 4.66 3.28
CA MET A 244 -28.56 4.99 2.56
C MET A 244 -29.45 3.76 2.34
N PHE A 245 -28.88 2.61 2.02
CA PHE A 245 -29.60 1.35 1.87
C PHE A 245 -30.23 0.93 3.20
N ASP A 246 -29.48 0.97 4.29
CA ASP A 246 -29.95 0.57 5.62
C ASP A 246 -31.13 1.48 6.08
N GLU A 247 -31.02 2.79 5.91
CA GLU A 247 -32.08 3.75 6.21
C GLU A 247 -33.36 3.47 5.41
N ASN A 248 -33.24 3.21 4.10
CA ASN A 248 -34.39 2.91 3.25
C ASN A 248 -35.07 1.57 3.57
N VAL A 249 -34.32 0.57 4.06
CA VAL A 249 -34.85 -0.75 4.38
C VAL A 249 -35.47 -0.82 5.78
N PHE A 250 -34.80 -0.17 6.76
CA PHE A 250 -35.19 -0.29 8.17
C PHE A 250 -35.89 0.97 8.72
N GLY A 251 -35.96 2.04 7.93
CA GLY A 251 -36.68 3.27 8.29
C GLY A 251 -35.95 4.21 9.27
N GLU A 252 -34.83 3.79 9.80
CA GLU A 252 -34.01 4.57 10.72
C GLU A 252 -32.52 4.42 10.37
N MET A 253 -31.84 5.55 10.17
CA MET A 253 -30.40 5.55 9.99
C MET A 253 -29.72 5.15 11.30
N LEU A 254 -28.79 4.19 11.24
CA LEU A 254 -27.96 3.83 12.38
C LEU A 254 -27.10 5.03 12.79
N VAL A 255 -27.49 5.68 13.88
CA VAL A 255 -26.72 6.79 14.46
C VAL A 255 -25.47 6.23 15.11
N LEU A 256 -24.31 6.55 14.54
CA LEU A 256 -23.04 6.18 15.13
C LEU A 256 -22.76 7.09 16.33
N GLN A 257 -22.48 6.48 17.46
CA GLN A 257 -21.95 7.24 18.59
C GLN A 257 -20.61 7.87 18.14
N GLY A 258 -20.51 9.20 18.29
CA GLY A 258 -19.42 9.99 17.78
C GLY A 258 -18.04 9.54 18.26
N LEU A 259 -17.02 10.17 17.73
CA LEU A 259 -15.57 9.99 17.93
C LEU A 259 -15.08 10.00 19.40
N ASN A 260 -15.79 9.37 20.32
CA ASN A 260 -15.23 8.99 21.62
C ASN A 260 -14.26 7.80 21.45
N ASN A 261 -13.61 7.75 20.28
CA ASN A 261 -12.53 6.83 20.00
C ASN A 261 -11.27 7.34 20.69
N ASP A 262 -11.32 7.34 22.01
CA ASP A 262 -10.08 7.36 22.75
C ASP A 262 -9.37 6.03 22.46
N PRO A 263 -8.19 6.04 21.79
CA PRO A 263 -7.39 4.84 21.57
C PRO A 263 -7.05 4.12 22.88
N GLN A 264 -7.50 4.65 24.02
CA GLN A 264 -7.28 4.15 25.36
C GLN A 264 -8.15 2.94 25.73
N THR A 265 -9.16 2.55 24.92
CA THR A 265 -10.01 1.38 25.24
C THR A 265 -9.27 0.05 25.13
N ALA A 266 -8.32 -0.09 24.22
CA ALA A 266 -7.44 -1.26 24.15
C ALA A 266 -6.15 -1.03 24.95
N SER A 267 -5.68 -2.07 25.66
CA SER A 267 -4.41 -2.00 26.38
C SER A 267 -3.26 -1.65 25.43
N PHE A 268 -2.24 -0.96 25.93
CA PHE A 268 -1.05 -0.58 25.16
C PHE A 268 -0.42 -1.79 24.44
N ALA A 269 -0.33 -2.92 25.16
CA ALA A 269 0.19 -4.17 24.58
C ALA A 269 -0.69 -4.72 23.47
N ALA A 270 -2.02 -4.68 23.61
CA ALA A 270 -2.95 -5.13 22.58
C ALA A 270 -2.82 -4.30 21.29
N GLN A 271 -2.65 -2.99 21.42
CA GLN A 271 -2.44 -2.11 20.27
C GLN A 271 -1.12 -2.40 19.53
N LEU A 272 -0.03 -2.72 20.25
CA LEU A 272 1.25 -3.09 19.62
C LEU A 272 1.16 -4.44 18.90
N VAL A 273 0.50 -5.43 19.51
CA VAL A 273 0.25 -6.72 18.87
C VAL A 273 -0.63 -6.53 17.61
N ALA A 274 -1.66 -5.70 17.72
CA ALA A 274 -2.52 -5.38 16.58
C ALA A 274 -1.75 -4.66 15.46
N ALA A 275 -0.89 -3.69 15.79
CA ALA A 275 -0.04 -3.03 14.80
C ALA A 275 0.90 -4.01 14.09
N PHE A 276 1.49 -4.96 14.83
CA PHE A 276 2.32 -6.01 14.25
C PHE A 276 1.51 -6.91 13.30
N MET A 277 0.40 -7.47 13.78
CA MET A 277 -0.44 -8.38 12.99
C MET A 277 -1.06 -7.69 11.78
N GLY A 278 -1.53 -6.45 11.94
CA GLY A 278 -2.06 -5.64 10.85
C GLY A 278 -1.00 -5.37 9.78
N THR A 279 0.20 -4.96 10.17
CA THR A 279 1.30 -4.71 9.22
C THR A 279 1.72 -5.98 8.48
N VAL A 280 1.85 -7.12 9.17
CA VAL A 280 2.16 -8.42 8.54
C VAL A 280 1.06 -8.83 7.56
N SER A 281 -0.21 -8.61 7.92
CA SER A 281 -1.34 -8.89 7.04
C SER A 281 -1.26 -8.09 5.74
N PHE A 282 -0.95 -6.79 5.82
CA PHE A 282 -0.76 -5.97 4.62
C PHE A 282 0.49 -6.36 3.83
N ALA A 283 1.58 -6.73 4.50
CA ALA A 283 2.75 -7.30 3.82
C ALA A 283 2.37 -8.56 3.01
N ALA A 284 1.49 -9.40 3.56
CA ALA A 284 0.97 -10.58 2.85
C ALA A 284 0.10 -10.18 1.65
N LEU A 285 -0.81 -9.22 1.80
CA LEU A 285 -1.69 -8.73 0.72
C LEU A 285 -0.90 -8.09 -0.43
N PHE A 286 0.19 -7.39 -0.13
CA PHE A 286 1.07 -6.77 -1.14
C PHE A 286 2.12 -7.72 -1.72
N GLY A 287 2.05 -9.00 -1.41
CA GLY A 287 2.94 -10.00 -1.97
C GLY A 287 4.37 -9.95 -1.43
N VAL A 288 4.62 -9.38 -0.25
CA VAL A 288 5.94 -9.44 0.40
C VAL A 288 6.33 -10.88 0.67
N LEU A 289 7.61 -11.21 0.48
CA LEU A 289 8.14 -12.55 0.78
C LEU A 289 8.00 -12.86 2.27
N ARG A 290 7.57 -14.09 2.62
CA ARG A 290 7.33 -14.51 4.01
C ARG A 290 8.53 -14.27 4.94
N LYS A 291 9.76 -14.42 4.42
CA LYS A 291 11.00 -14.16 5.18
C LYS A 291 11.14 -12.73 5.68
N TYR A 292 10.38 -11.78 5.15
CA TYR A 292 10.38 -10.36 5.53
C TYR A 292 9.18 -9.95 6.39
N TYR A 293 8.28 -10.86 6.74
CA TYR A 293 7.08 -10.54 7.53
C TYR A 293 7.41 -9.98 8.90
N PHE A 294 8.39 -10.58 9.58
CA PHE A 294 8.83 -10.07 10.89
C PHE A 294 9.42 -8.68 10.78
N ASP A 295 10.29 -8.45 9.79
CA ASP A 295 10.90 -7.13 9.58
C ASP A 295 9.83 -6.06 9.28
N ALA A 296 8.84 -6.38 8.43
CA ALA A 296 7.73 -5.49 8.12
C ALA A 296 6.86 -5.21 9.36
N GLY A 297 6.46 -6.26 10.09
CA GLY A 297 5.69 -6.14 11.33
C GLY A 297 6.40 -5.29 12.38
N PHE A 298 7.69 -5.51 12.58
CA PHE A 298 8.52 -4.70 13.47
C PHE A 298 8.53 -3.22 13.05
N CYS A 299 8.67 -2.94 11.75
CA CYS A 299 8.69 -1.58 11.23
C CYS A 299 7.38 -0.82 11.57
N GLY A 300 6.22 -1.41 11.27
CA GLY A 300 4.92 -0.80 11.59
C GLY A 300 4.64 -0.68 13.08
N THR A 301 5.05 -1.68 13.86
CA THR A 301 4.90 -1.66 15.32
C THR A 301 5.71 -0.54 15.97
N MET A 302 6.93 -0.31 15.52
CA MET A 302 7.76 0.79 16.06
C MET A 302 7.20 2.17 15.71
N GLY A 303 6.65 2.33 14.51
CA GLY A 303 5.93 3.55 14.14
C GLY A 303 4.71 3.80 15.01
N TRP A 304 3.90 2.75 15.23
CA TRP A 304 2.71 2.83 16.09
C TRP A 304 3.08 3.07 17.57
N LEU A 305 4.14 2.43 18.04
CA LEU A 305 4.67 2.65 19.40
C LEU A 305 5.02 4.13 19.61
N LEU A 306 5.78 4.73 18.68
CA LEU A 306 6.14 6.15 18.78
C LEU A 306 4.89 7.03 18.72
N TYR A 307 3.94 6.72 17.82
CA TYR A 307 2.66 7.41 17.74
C TYR A 307 1.94 7.42 19.09
N LEU A 308 1.81 6.24 19.73
CA LEU A 308 1.15 6.11 21.04
C LEU A 308 1.88 6.88 22.16
N ILE A 309 3.21 6.80 22.19
CA ILE A 309 4.00 7.52 23.19
C ILE A 309 3.82 9.03 23.04
N LEU A 310 4.01 9.55 21.83
CA LEU A 310 3.88 10.99 21.59
C LEU A 310 2.47 11.50 21.83
N SER A 311 1.44 10.76 21.39
CA SER A 311 0.04 11.15 21.60
C SER A 311 -0.36 11.16 23.08
N ARG A 312 0.22 10.28 23.93
CA ARG A 312 -0.15 10.18 25.35
C ARG A 312 0.65 11.08 26.27
N TYR A 313 1.94 11.27 25.98
CA TYR A 313 2.87 11.88 26.91
C TYR A 313 3.38 13.25 26.46
N THR A 314 2.92 13.76 25.31
CA THR A 314 3.31 15.08 24.81
C THR A 314 2.08 15.90 24.44
N ALA A 315 2.24 17.23 24.38
CA ALA A 315 1.21 18.15 23.89
C ALA A 315 1.29 18.41 22.38
N MET A 316 1.96 17.53 21.62
CA MET A 316 2.08 17.64 20.18
C MET A 316 0.73 17.45 19.49
N SER A 317 0.52 18.20 18.41
CA SER A 317 -0.67 18.04 17.58
C SER A 317 -0.66 16.67 16.86
N PRO A 318 -1.83 16.10 16.50
CA PRO A 318 -1.89 14.83 15.77
C PRO A 318 -1.06 14.80 14.49
N VAL A 319 -0.93 15.96 13.81
CA VAL A 319 -0.12 16.12 12.59
C VAL A 319 1.36 15.94 12.88
N GLU A 320 1.86 16.58 13.94
CA GLU A 320 3.27 16.49 14.37
C GLU A 320 3.61 15.05 14.82
N VAL A 321 2.71 14.42 15.56
CA VAL A 321 2.87 13.03 16.01
C VAL A 321 2.97 12.08 14.80
N LEU A 322 2.07 12.23 13.82
CA LEU A 322 2.09 11.43 12.59
C LEU A 322 3.38 11.67 11.78
N PHE A 323 3.82 12.92 11.68
CA PHE A 323 5.09 13.25 11.02
C PHE A 323 6.27 12.51 11.69
N CYS A 324 6.42 12.63 13.00
CA CYS A 324 7.51 11.98 13.76
C CYS A 324 7.45 10.45 13.64
N ALA A 325 6.26 9.86 13.77
CA ALA A 325 6.06 8.41 13.61
C ALA A 325 6.44 7.94 12.21
N THR A 326 6.08 8.72 11.18
CA THR A 326 6.41 8.39 9.79
C THR A 326 7.90 8.51 9.50
N VAL A 327 8.57 9.51 10.05
CA VAL A 327 10.05 9.64 9.97
C VAL A 327 10.70 8.38 10.54
N LEU A 328 10.26 7.91 11.71
CA LEU A 328 10.79 6.68 12.31
C LEU A 328 10.55 5.44 11.44
N VAL A 329 9.30 5.24 10.96
CA VAL A 329 8.96 4.11 10.06
C VAL A 329 9.85 4.12 8.81
N THR A 330 10.00 5.29 8.19
CA THR A 330 10.80 5.42 6.97
C THR A 330 12.28 5.15 7.22
N LEU A 331 12.81 5.61 8.34
CA LEU A 331 14.19 5.36 8.76
C LEU A 331 14.43 3.86 9.01
N ILE A 332 13.53 3.19 9.76
CA ILE A 332 13.62 1.75 10.01
C ILE A 332 13.54 0.97 8.69
N ALA A 333 12.58 1.31 7.83
CA ALA A 333 12.44 0.67 6.51
C ALA A 333 13.69 0.84 5.65
N LEU A 334 14.34 2.01 5.69
CA LEU A 334 15.60 2.27 5.00
C LEU A 334 16.73 1.39 5.56
N LEU A 335 16.90 1.32 6.87
CA LEU A 335 17.90 0.49 7.52
C LEU A 335 17.71 -1.00 7.19
N GLN A 336 16.47 -1.49 7.27
CA GLN A 336 16.13 -2.86 6.90
C GLN A 336 16.41 -3.13 5.41
N SER A 337 16.10 -2.18 4.51
CA SER A 337 16.36 -2.33 3.08
C SER A 337 17.86 -2.47 2.78
N ILE A 338 18.70 -1.74 3.48
CA ILE A 338 20.18 -1.83 3.39
C ILE A 338 20.65 -3.19 3.92
N ALA A 339 20.18 -3.59 5.11
CA ALA A 339 20.57 -4.86 5.74
C ALA A 339 20.12 -6.08 4.92
N ARG A 340 18.91 -6.05 4.39
CA ARG A 340 18.31 -7.16 3.60
C ARG A 340 18.61 -7.09 2.11
N LYS A 341 19.32 -6.03 1.63
CA LYS A 341 19.66 -5.80 0.21
C LYS A 341 18.44 -5.87 -0.73
N CYS A 342 17.31 -5.31 -0.29
CA CYS A 342 16.05 -5.29 -1.05
C CYS A 342 15.46 -3.86 -1.12
N PRO A 343 14.50 -3.59 -2.00
CA PRO A 343 13.85 -2.29 -2.08
C PRO A 343 13.21 -1.86 -0.76
N ILE A 344 13.32 -0.58 -0.41
CA ILE A 344 12.72 -0.02 0.81
C ILE A 344 11.20 -0.15 0.83
N THR A 345 10.56 -0.13 -0.35
CA THR A 345 9.12 -0.30 -0.53
C THR A 345 8.57 -1.58 0.11
N VAL A 346 9.40 -2.62 0.23
CA VAL A 346 9.03 -3.89 0.87
C VAL A 346 8.61 -3.70 2.33
N PHE A 347 9.29 -2.80 3.06
CA PHE A 347 9.02 -2.53 4.48
C PHE A 347 8.18 -1.25 4.67
N LEU A 348 8.44 -0.23 3.86
CA LEU A 348 7.80 1.08 3.99
C LEU A 348 6.31 1.00 3.71
N ILE A 349 5.89 0.34 2.61
CA ILE A 349 4.47 0.30 2.21
C ILE A 349 3.63 -0.36 3.30
N SER A 350 4.05 -1.51 3.83
CA SER A 350 3.31 -2.18 4.89
C SER A 350 3.48 -1.50 6.25
N GLY A 351 4.68 -0.98 6.56
CA GLY A 351 5.00 -0.35 7.83
C GLY A 351 4.24 0.96 8.10
N ILE A 352 3.85 1.68 7.05
CA ILE A 352 3.14 2.95 7.17
C ILE A 352 1.64 2.77 7.44
N PHE A 353 1.08 1.58 7.19
CA PHE A 353 -0.36 1.34 7.26
C PHE A 353 -1.01 1.71 8.59
N PRO A 354 -0.42 1.44 9.77
CA PRO A 354 -1.02 1.88 11.03
C PRO A 354 -1.20 3.39 11.18
N LEU A 355 -0.48 4.18 10.36
CA LEU A 355 -0.52 5.63 10.39
C LEU A 355 -1.46 6.24 9.33
N VAL A 356 -1.92 5.45 8.35
CA VAL A 356 -2.82 5.93 7.28
C VAL A 356 -4.16 6.36 7.86
N PRO A 357 -4.70 7.54 7.47
CA PRO A 357 -5.91 8.13 8.06
C PRO A 357 -7.21 7.44 7.57
N GLY A 358 -7.31 6.11 7.70
CA GLY A 358 -8.48 5.34 7.27
C GLY A 358 -9.78 5.72 8.00
N ALA A 359 -9.70 5.98 9.29
CA ALA A 359 -10.83 6.47 10.07
C ALA A 359 -11.32 7.84 9.59
N GLY A 360 -10.43 8.75 9.20
CA GLY A 360 -10.80 10.06 8.66
C GLY A 360 -11.64 9.95 7.38
N ILE A 361 -11.32 9.00 6.50
CA ILE A 361 -12.06 8.72 5.27
C ILE A 361 -13.47 8.23 5.61
N PHE A 362 -13.57 7.28 6.52
CA PHE A 362 -14.86 6.75 6.98
C PHE A 362 -15.75 7.85 7.58
N TRP A 363 -15.23 8.64 8.53
CA TRP A 363 -16.00 9.70 9.18
C TRP A 363 -16.41 10.82 8.23
N THR A 364 -15.55 11.17 7.27
CA THR A 364 -15.91 12.12 6.22
C THR A 364 -17.12 11.61 5.42
N SER A 365 -17.10 10.33 5.04
CA SER A 365 -18.19 9.69 4.27
C SER A 365 -19.48 9.67 5.07
N TYR A 366 -19.42 9.22 6.32
CA TYR A 366 -20.57 9.18 7.22
C TYR A 366 -21.19 10.56 7.42
N ASN A 367 -20.38 11.58 7.71
CA ASN A 367 -20.86 12.94 7.93
C ASN A 367 -21.48 13.57 6.68
N ILE A 368 -21.00 13.21 5.47
CA ILE A 368 -21.65 13.64 4.21
C ILE A 368 -23.05 13.05 4.11
N VAL A 369 -23.20 11.74 4.35
CA VAL A 369 -24.50 11.04 4.25
C VAL A 369 -25.48 11.50 5.32
N SER A 370 -24.97 11.69 6.55
CA SER A 370 -25.77 12.21 7.69
C SER A 370 -26.11 13.71 7.56
N ASN A 371 -25.74 14.35 6.44
CA ASN A 371 -25.96 15.76 6.16
C ASN A 371 -25.30 16.73 7.19
N HIS A 372 -24.21 16.28 7.84
CA HIS A 372 -23.39 17.06 8.74
C HIS A 372 -22.18 17.65 8.00
N LEU A 373 -22.43 18.57 7.06
CA LEU A 373 -21.39 19.11 6.17
C LEU A 373 -20.20 19.78 6.91
N PRO A 374 -20.39 20.55 8.00
CA PRO A 374 -19.27 21.10 8.77
C PRO A 374 -18.33 20.02 9.32
N ASP A 375 -18.87 18.93 9.87
CA ASP A 375 -18.10 17.81 10.42
C ASP A 375 -17.43 17.01 9.30
N ALA A 376 -18.07 16.86 8.16
CA ALA A 376 -17.47 16.26 6.97
C ALA A 376 -16.25 17.04 6.49
N LEU A 377 -16.33 18.37 6.42
CA LEU A 377 -15.20 19.22 6.07
C LEU A 377 -14.09 19.12 7.10
N HIS A 378 -14.43 19.16 8.40
CA HIS A 378 -13.44 19.05 9.48
C HIS A 378 -12.67 17.71 9.42
N THR A 379 -13.38 16.59 9.32
CA THR A 379 -12.77 15.24 9.25
C THR A 379 -11.98 15.04 7.95
N GLY A 380 -12.48 15.58 6.82
CA GLY A 380 -11.79 15.54 5.54
C GLY A 380 -10.48 16.34 5.54
N PHE A 381 -10.49 17.56 6.09
CA PHE A 381 -9.26 18.36 6.25
C PHE A 381 -8.30 17.73 7.25
N ALA A 382 -8.77 17.07 8.31
CA ALA A 382 -7.93 16.33 9.23
C ALA A 382 -7.23 15.16 8.53
N ALA A 383 -7.95 14.39 7.71
CA ALA A 383 -7.38 13.31 6.91
C ALA A 383 -6.36 13.83 5.88
N LEU A 384 -6.64 14.98 5.24
CA LEU A 384 -5.71 15.61 4.32
C LEU A 384 -4.41 16.06 5.03
N LYS A 385 -4.52 16.74 6.18
CA LYS A 385 -3.36 17.15 6.99
C LYS A 385 -2.52 15.92 7.42
N ALA A 386 -3.16 14.84 7.85
CA ALA A 386 -2.50 13.60 8.19
C ALA A 386 -1.73 13.01 6.98
N THR A 387 -2.37 13.00 5.81
CA THR A 387 -1.75 12.56 4.55
C THR A 387 -0.50 13.37 4.21
N VAL A 388 -0.58 14.70 4.34
CA VAL A 388 0.54 15.61 4.10
C VAL A 388 1.66 15.37 5.11
N ALA A 389 1.35 15.19 6.40
CA ALA A 389 2.35 14.89 7.43
C ALA A 389 3.12 13.59 7.12
N ILE A 390 2.40 12.55 6.70
CA ILE A 390 2.99 11.28 6.26
C ILE A 390 3.90 11.50 5.04
N ALA A 391 3.44 12.24 4.05
CA ALA A 391 4.22 12.56 2.86
C ALA A 391 5.54 13.25 3.22
N PHE A 392 5.48 14.31 4.03
CA PHE A 392 6.68 15.02 4.47
C PHE A 392 7.61 14.16 5.32
N GLY A 393 7.09 13.28 6.18
CA GLY A 393 7.90 12.34 6.95
C GLY A 393 8.71 11.39 6.06
N ILE A 394 8.11 10.88 4.99
CA ILE A 394 8.81 10.07 3.98
C ILE A 394 9.87 10.91 3.25
N LEU A 395 9.47 12.10 2.75
CA LEU A 395 10.33 13.00 1.98
C LEU A 395 11.62 13.37 2.73
N VAL A 396 11.50 13.79 3.99
CA VAL A 396 12.65 14.18 4.82
C VAL A 396 13.69 13.06 4.91
N VAL A 397 13.27 11.82 5.16
CA VAL A 397 14.21 10.70 5.26
C VAL A 397 14.81 10.33 3.91
N MET A 398 14.02 10.41 2.83
CA MET A 398 14.51 10.14 1.48
C MET A 398 15.57 11.18 1.07
N GLU A 399 15.33 12.45 1.31
CA GLU A 399 16.25 13.54 1.01
C GLU A 399 17.56 13.42 1.83
N LEU A 400 17.45 13.13 3.14
CA LEU A 400 18.62 12.88 4.00
C LEU A 400 19.45 11.70 3.51
N ASN A 401 18.83 10.69 2.90
CA ASN A 401 19.53 9.56 2.29
C ASN A 401 20.06 9.88 0.88
N GLY A 402 19.83 11.04 0.34
CA GLY A 402 20.17 11.43 -1.03
C GLY A 402 21.54 10.90 -1.46
N LYS A 403 21.60 10.28 -2.65
CA LYS A 403 22.80 9.58 -3.20
C LYS A 403 23.36 8.46 -2.30
N GLY A 404 22.52 7.83 -1.46
CA GLY A 404 22.91 6.70 -0.61
C GLY A 404 23.86 7.07 0.54
N ARG A 405 23.83 8.31 1.05
CA ARG A 405 24.71 8.81 2.11
C ARG A 405 24.66 7.96 3.37
N ILE A 406 23.46 7.59 3.83
CA ILE A 406 23.27 6.76 5.03
C ILE A 406 23.86 5.36 4.81
N GLY A 407 23.60 4.74 3.65
CA GLY A 407 24.18 3.43 3.32
C GLY A 407 25.70 3.44 3.21
N LYS A 408 26.30 4.52 2.70
CA LYS A 408 27.77 4.68 2.64
C LYS A 408 28.37 4.89 4.03
N TRP A 409 27.69 5.62 4.91
CA TRP A 409 28.14 5.84 6.28
C TRP A 409 28.13 4.55 7.12
N ILE A 410 27.09 3.73 6.98
CA ILE A 410 26.97 2.43 7.67
C ILE A 410 28.05 1.44 7.19
N LYS A 411 28.41 1.45 5.90
CA LYS A 411 29.44 0.58 5.35
C LYS A 411 30.89 1.00 5.73
N LYS A 412 31.08 2.22 6.22
CA LYS A 412 32.38 2.73 6.68
C LYS A 412 32.67 2.41 8.16
N LYS A 413 31.66 1.97 8.92
CA LYS A 413 31.80 1.43 10.27
C LYS A 413 31.77 -0.10 10.23
#